data_013c4ed7e1c5b1d6b1c6f04a3766c8c3
#
_entry.id   013c4ed7e1c5b1d6b1c6f04a3766c8c3
#
_cell.length_a   1.000
_cell.length_b   1.000
_cell.length_c   1.000
_cell.angle_alpha   90.00
_cell.angle_beta   90.00
_cell.angle_gamma   90.00
#
_symmetry.space_group_name_H-M   'P 1'
#
loop_
_entity.id
_entity.type
_entity.pdbx_description
1 polymer ?
#
loop_
_entity_poly.entity_id
_entity_poly.type
_entity_poly.pdbx_seq_one_letter_code
_entity_poly.pdbx_strand_id
1 'polypeptide(L)'
;MLSKSITKLVQYGMETGLVPECEKNYTINLLLDVFHEDEYVEPEESFSDVDLEETLNELLDEAVKRGLIEDSVVYRDLFDTRLMNCLMPRPAQVQKEFWDKYQNSPQEATDYFYKLSQDSNYIRRYRVKKDQKWKVDSPYGEIDITINLSKPEKDPKAIAAAKNAKASSYPKCLLCPENEGYAGRVNHPARQNERLVHISNYDQQGIEKYYEDLLYNEY
;
A
#
# COMPACT_ATOMS: atom_id res chain seq x y z
N MET A 1 0.03 -18.04 12.86
CA MET A 1 0.45 -16.67 13.20
C MET A 1 0.23 -15.74 12.03
N LEU A 2 0.73 -16.01 10.83
CA LEU A 2 0.59 -15.14 9.65
C LEU A 2 -0.88 -14.85 9.28
N SER A 3 -1.73 -15.87 9.13
CA SER A 3 -3.15 -15.68 8.79
C SER A 3 -3.87 -14.74 9.77
N LYS A 4 -3.54 -14.81 11.07
CA LYS A 4 -4.10 -13.93 12.10
C LYS A 4 -3.71 -12.46 11.86
N SER A 5 -2.44 -12.19 11.60
CA SER A 5 -1.94 -10.82 11.36
C SER A 5 -2.44 -10.27 10.02
N ILE A 6 -2.56 -11.12 8.99
CA ILE A 6 -3.22 -10.75 7.72
C ILE A 6 -4.68 -10.38 7.97
N THR A 7 -5.42 -11.19 8.74
CA THR A 7 -6.83 -10.89 9.06
C THR A 7 -6.97 -9.57 9.80
N LYS A 8 -6.12 -9.32 10.80
CA LYS A 8 -6.08 -8.01 11.50
C LYS A 8 -5.87 -6.85 10.51
N LEU A 9 -4.90 -6.97 9.61
CA LEU A 9 -4.60 -5.92 8.65
C LEU A 9 -5.77 -5.67 7.68
N VAL A 10 -6.41 -6.73 7.19
CA VAL A 10 -7.61 -6.62 6.34
C VAL A 10 -8.79 -6.02 7.12
N GLN A 11 -8.98 -6.42 8.37
CA GLN A 11 -10.00 -5.83 9.25
C GLN A 11 -9.78 -4.33 9.43
N TYR A 12 -8.54 -3.89 9.68
CA TYR A 12 -8.18 -2.47 9.69
C TYR A 12 -8.58 -1.77 8.37
N GLY A 13 -8.27 -2.39 7.23
CA GLY A 13 -8.65 -1.85 5.91
C GLY A 13 -10.16 -1.69 5.75
N MET A 14 -10.94 -2.63 6.25
CA MET A 14 -12.40 -2.57 6.23
C MET A 14 -12.95 -1.49 7.17
N GLU A 15 -12.44 -1.40 8.40
CA GLU A 15 -12.85 -0.39 9.39
C GLU A 15 -12.55 1.05 8.93
N THR A 16 -11.45 1.25 8.25
CA THR A 16 -11.07 2.56 7.69
C THR A 16 -11.75 2.89 6.37
N GLY A 17 -12.35 1.90 5.71
CA GLY A 17 -12.98 2.04 4.41
C GLY A 17 -12.00 1.96 3.23
N LEU A 18 -10.75 1.56 3.45
CA LEU A 18 -9.79 1.29 2.37
C LEU A 18 -10.20 0.05 1.57
N VAL A 19 -10.70 -0.97 2.27
CA VAL A 19 -11.10 -2.26 1.70
C VAL A 19 -12.61 -2.41 1.81
N PRO A 20 -13.36 -2.39 0.70
CA PRO A 20 -14.78 -2.74 0.71
C PRO A 20 -14.98 -4.21 1.12
N GLU A 21 -16.13 -4.52 1.74
CA GLU A 21 -16.47 -5.88 2.16
C GLU A 21 -16.36 -6.90 1.01
N CYS A 22 -16.80 -6.52 -0.19
CA CYS A 22 -16.72 -7.38 -1.37
C CYS A 22 -15.28 -7.67 -1.85
N GLU A 23 -14.31 -6.89 -1.42
CA GLU A 23 -12.89 -7.06 -1.77
C GLU A 23 -12.06 -7.74 -0.66
N LYS A 24 -12.68 -8.16 0.44
CA LYS A 24 -12.00 -8.83 1.57
C LYS A 24 -11.10 -9.97 1.09
N ASN A 25 -11.67 -10.92 0.35
CA ASN A 25 -10.92 -12.10 -0.10
C ASN A 25 -9.83 -11.74 -1.12
N TYR A 26 -10.10 -10.78 -1.98
CA TYR A 26 -9.11 -10.27 -2.92
C TYR A 26 -7.89 -9.71 -2.17
N THR A 27 -8.12 -8.89 -1.15
CA THR A 27 -7.05 -8.29 -0.33
C THR A 27 -6.28 -9.36 0.46
N ILE A 28 -6.97 -10.37 1.02
CA ILE A 28 -6.31 -11.52 1.67
C ILE A 28 -5.38 -12.21 0.67
N ASN A 29 -5.84 -12.48 -0.54
CA ASN A 29 -5.04 -13.15 -1.56
C ASN A 29 -3.81 -12.32 -1.98
N LEU A 30 -3.94 -11.00 -2.09
CA LEU A 30 -2.79 -10.14 -2.35
C LEU A 30 -1.74 -10.21 -1.23
N LEU A 31 -2.19 -10.22 0.02
CA LEU A 31 -1.29 -10.32 1.17
C LEU A 31 -0.61 -11.69 1.25
N LEU A 32 -1.34 -12.77 0.99
CA LEU A 32 -0.77 -14.12 0.90
C LEU A 32 0.32 -14.19 -0.17
N ASP A 33 0.06 -13.61 -1.35
CA ASP A 33 1.05 -13.58 -2.43
C ASP A 33 2.32 -12.78 -2.04
N VAL A 34 2.18 -11.70 -1.28
CA VAL A 34 3.32 -10.95 -0.74
C VAL A 34 4.21 -11.82 0.15
N PHE A 35 3.61 -12.76 0.88
CA PHE A 35 4.31 -13.69 1.78
C PHE A 35 4.70 -15.01 1.11
N HIS A 36 4.38 -15.20 -0.18
CA HIS A 36 4.55 -16.46 -0.90
C HIS A 36 3.87 -17.63 -0.18
N GLU A 37 2.65 -17.38 0.32
CA GLU A 37 1.86 -18.34 1.08
C GLU A 37 0.62 -18.74 0.29
N ASP A 38 0.37 -20.04 0.19
CA ASP A 38 -0.78 -20.59 -0.54
C ASP A 38 -1.93 -20.99 0.39
N GLU A 39 -1.67 -21.07 1.70
CA GLU A 39 -2.66 -21.48 2.69
C GLU A 39 -3.11 -20.31 3.55
N TYR A 40 -4.42 -20.20 3.72
CA TYR A 40 -5.04 -19.27 4.65
C TYR A 40 -5.97 -20.00 5.60
N VAL A 41 -5.72 -19.84 6.89
CA VAL A 41 -6.60 -20.36 7.94
C VAL A 41 -7.33 -19.18 8.57
N GLU A 42 -8.64 -19.09 8.33
CA GLU A 42 -9.44 -18.05 8.94
C GLU A 42 -9.43 -18.19 10.47
N PRO A 43 -9.01 -17.13 11.20
CA PRO A 43 -9.03 -17.18 12.66
C PRO A 43 -10.44 -17.33 13.21
N GLU A 44 -10.60 -18.09 14.28
CA GLU A 44 -11.90 -18.20 14.99
C GLU A 44 -12.25 -16.92 15.75
N GLU A 45 -11.24 -16.10 16.05
CA GLU A 45 -11.40 -14.83 16.76
C GLU A 45 -11.78 -13.71 15.78
N SER A 46 -12.74 -12.88 16.19
CA SER A 46 -13.01 -11.60 15.52
C SER A 46 -12.12 -10.50 16.11
N PHE A 47 -11.68 -9.58 15.26
CA PHE A 47 -10.86 -8.44 15.66
C PHE A 47 -11.64 -7.15 15.48
N SER A 48 -11.48 -6.21 16.41
CA SER A 48 -12.00 -4.85 16.33
C SER A 48 -10.94 -3.90 16.89
N ASP A 49 -10.99 -2.63 16.46
CA ASP A 49 -10.06 -1.59 16.92
C ASP A 49 -8.58 -2.00 16.76
N VAL A 50 -8.27 -2.50 15.57
CA VAL A 50 -6.94 -3.06 15.28
C VAL A 50 -5.86 -1.98 15.35
N ASP A 51 -4.83 -2.21 16.16
CA ASP A 51 -3.62 -1.37 16.17
C ASP A 51 -2.79 -1.66 14.92
N LEU A 52 -2.71 -0.66 14.03
CA LEU A 52 -1.99 -0.78 12.76
C LEU A 52 -0.49 -0.95 12.97
N GLU A 53 0.11 -0.19 13.89
CA GLU A 53 1.58 -0.24 14.13
C GLU A 53 1.97 -1.63 14.65
N GLU A 54 1.23 -2.16 15.63
CA GLU A 54 1.46 -3.50 16.17
C GLU A 54 1.30 -4.56 15.08
N THR A 55 0.21 -4.49 14.30
CA THR A 55 -0.09 -5.45 13.24
C THR A 55 0.96 -5.44 12.13
N LEU A 56 1.41 -4.25 11.70
CA LEU A 56 2.49 -4.14 10.72
C LEU A 56 3.81 -4.70 11.26
N ASN A 57 4.14 -4.43 12.53
CA ASN A 57 5.35 -4.99 13.14
C ASN A 57 5.30 -6.53 13.19
N GLU A 58 4.16 -7.14 13.56
CA GLU A 58 3.98 -8.61 13.50
C GLU A 58 4.26 -9.16 12.10
N LEU A 59 3.75 -8.50 11.05
CA LEU A 59 3.93 -8.90 9.66
C LEU A 59 5.38 -8.70 9.18
N LEU A 60 6.01 -7.61 9.58
CA LEU A 60 7.42 -7.32 9.25
C LEU A 60 8.36 -8.34 9.92
N ASP A 61 8.10 -8.69 11.17
CA ASP A 61 8.87 -9.72 11.88
C ASP A 61 8.72 -11.10 11.22
N GLU A 62 7.51 -11.42 10.77
CA GLU A 62 7.29 -12.67 10.02
C GLU A 62 7.99 -12.66 8.66
N ALA A 63 8.02 -11.50 7.96
CA ALA A 63 8.76 -11.37 6.70
C ALA A 63 10.27 -11.54 6.87
N VAL A 64 10.85 -10.96 7.93
CA VAL A 64 12.28 -11.16 8.28
C VAL A 64 12.54 -12.63 8.61
N LYS A 65 11.71 -13.25 9.46
CA LYS A 65 11.84 -14.65 9.86
C LYS A 65 11.77 -15.61 8.67
N ARG A 66 10.97 -15.31 7.66
CA ARG A 66 10.87 -16.08 6.42
C ARG A 66 11.99 -15.77 5.42
N GLY A 67 12.85 -14.81 5.71
CA GLY A 67 13.91 -14.38 4.80
C GLY A 67 13.43 -13.63 3.56
N LEU A 68 12.21 -13.08 3.59
CA LEU A 68 11.67 -12.28 2.50
C LEU A 68 12.33 -10.91 2.41
N ILE A 69 12.77 -10.39 3.55
CA ILE A 69 13.51 -9.12 3.66
C ILE A 69 14.68 -9.23 4.63
N GLU A 70 15.70 -8.42 4.44
CA GLU A 70 16.76 -8.21 5.42
C GLU A 70 16.22 -7.39 6.60
N ASP A 71 16.66 -7.69 7.83
CA ASP A 71 16.26 -6.93 9.01
C ASP A 71 16.98 -5.57 9.08
N SER A 72 16.45 -4.61 8.35
CA SER A 72 16.91 -3.23 8.37
C SER A 72 15.74 -2.26 8.25
N VAL A 73 15.92 -1.03 8.72
CA VAL A 73 14.90 0.02 8.65
C VAL A 73 14.43 0.24 7.21
N VAL A 74 15.36 0.24 6.26
CA VAL A 74 15.06 0.48 4.83
C VAL A 74 14.14 -0.60 4.28
N TYR A 75 14.49 -1.88 4.47
CA TYR A 75 13.69 -2.98 3.92
C TYR A 75 12.38 -3.18 4.67
N ARG A 76 12.35 -2.95 5.98
CA ARG A 76 11.09 -2.92 6.75
C ARG A 76 10.16 -1.82 6.21
N ASP A 77 10.67 -0.63 5.91
CA ASP A 77 9.88 0.48 5.36
C ASP A 77 9.33 0.20 3.96
N LEU A 78 10.14 -0.42 3.11
CA LEU A 78 9.71 -0.81 1.77
C LEU A 78 8.63 -1.90 1.83
N PHE A 79 8.79 -2.88 2.71
CA PHE A 79 7.83 -3.96 2.85
C PHE A 79 6.53 -3.50 3.50
N ASP A 80 6.59 -2.63 4.52
CA ASP A 80 5.43 -1.95 5.09
C ASP A 80 4.61 -1.25 3.99
N THR A 81 5.28 -0.47 3.15
CA THR A 81 4.62 0.18 2.01
C THR A 81 3.97 -0.83 1.06
N ARG A 82 4.61 -1.98 0.82
CA ARG A 82 4.06 -3.06 0.00
C ARG A 82 2.81 -3.68 0.63
N LEU A 83 2.82 -3.92 1.94
CA LEU A 83 1.65 -4.42 2.67
C LEU A 83 0.48 -3.45 2.58
N MET A 84 0.72 -2.16 2.85
CA MET A 84 -0.33 -1.14 2.79
C MET A 84 -0.86 -0.93 1.37
N ASN A 85 -0.04 -1.11 0.34
CA ASN A 85 -0.49 -1.06 -1.05
C ASN A 85 -1.53 -2.15 -1.38
N CYS A 86 -1.50 -3.29 -0.68
CA CYS A 86 -2.53 -4.33 -0.87
C CYS A 86 -3.93 -3.89 -0.39
N LEU A 87 -4.00 -2.90 0.50
CA LEU A 87 -5.24 -2.35 1.03
C LEU A 87 -5.75 -1.14 0.25
N MET A 88 -4.91 -0.56 -0.60
CA MET A 88 -5.27 0.68 -1.29
C MET A 88 -6.38 0.47 -2.32
N PRO A 89 -7.39 1.36 -2.36
CA PRO A 89 -8.30 1.43 -3.49
C PRO A 89 -7.53 1.68 -4.79
N ARG A 90 -8.09 1.25 -5.90
CA ARG A 90 -7.49 1.51 -7.22
C ARG A 90 -7.40 3.00 -7.50
N PRO A 91 -6.36 3.47 -8.22
CA PRO A 91 -6.22 4.88 -8.57
C PRO A 91 -7.45 5.49 -9.25
N ALA A 92 -8.11 4.76 -10.13
CA ALA A 92 -9.35 5.22 -10.78
C ALA A 92 -10.48 5.44 -9.78
N GLN A 93 -10.62 4.58 -8.77
CA GLN A 93 -11.63 4.72 -7.72
C GLN A 93 -11.32 5.95 -6.85
N VAL A 94 -10.06 6.13 -6.45
CA VAL A 94 -9.62 7.29 -5.67
C VAL A 94 -9.88 8.59 -6.43
N GLN A 95 -9.54 8.62 -7.72
CA GLN A 95 -9.75 9.79 -8.56
C GLN A 95 -11.24 10.11 -8.71
N LYS A 96 -12.06 9.10 -8.98
CA LYS A 96 -13.51 9.28 -9.10
C LYS A 96 -14.11 9.84 -7.80
N GLU A 97 -13.81 9.22 -6.67
CA GLU A 97 -14.30 9.64 -5.35
C GLU A 97 -13.87 11.07 -5.01
N PHE A 98 -12.62 11.42 -5.33
CA PHE A 98 -12.11 12.78 -5.14
C PHE A 98 -12.92 13.79 -5.96
N TRP A 99 -13.16 13.53 -7.24
CA TRP A 99 -13.90 14.46 -8.10
C TRP A 99 -15.38 14.52 -7.77
N ASP A 100 -16.01 13.42 -7.39
CA ASP A 100 -17.40 13.41 -6.94
C ASP A 100 -17.56 14.29 -5.69
N LYS A 101 -16.65 14.22 -4.73
CA LYS A 101 -16.63 15.10 -3.56
C LYS A 101 -16.31 16.55 -3.92
N TYR A 102 -15.35 16.76 -4.82
CA TYR A 102 -14.96 18.12 -5.24
C TYR A 102 -16.12 18.90 -5.88
N GLN A 103 -17.00 18.22 -6.59
CA GLN A 103 -18.21 18.84 -7.16
C GLN A 103 -19.15 19.36 -6.08
N ASN A 104 -19.19 18.74 -4.91
CA ASN A 104 -19.98 19.20 -3.78
C ASN A 104 -19.23 20.30 -3.00
N SER A 105 -17.99 20.03 -2.64
CA SER A 105 -17.14 20.95 -1.90
C SER A 105 -15.66 20.61 -2.08
N PRO A 106 -14.81 21.58 -2.46
CA PRO A 106 -13.35 21.40 -2.47
C PRO A 106 -12.79 20.94 -1.12
N GLN A 107 -13.42 21.36 -0.01
CA GLN A 107 -13.03 20.97 1.33
C GLN A 107 -13.27 19.47 1.56
N GLU A 108 -14.44 18.95 1.18
CA GLU A 108 -14.75 17.52 1.32
C GLU A 108 -13.76 16.63 0.53
N ALA A 109 -13.37 17.07 -0.67
CA ALA A 109 -12.37 16.36 -1.47
C ALA A 109 -10.99 16.36 -0.79
N THR A 110 -10.59 17.50 -0.20
CA THR A 110 -9.32 17.62 0.52
C THR A 110 -9.32 16.76 1.78
N ASP A 111 -10.41 16.79 2.54
CA ASP A 111 -10.58 16.00 3.76
C ASP A 111 -10.55 14.50 3.45
N TYR A 112 -11.21 14.07 2.37
CA TYR A 112 -11.15 12.69 1.89
C TYR A 112 -9.72 12.27 1.57
N PHE A 113 -8.99 13.08 0.79
CA PHE A 113 -7.62 12.76 0.41
C PHE A 113 -6.66 12.74 1.60
N TYR A 114 -6.86 13.65 2.54
CA TYR A 114 -6.10 13.68 3.78
C TYR A 114 -6.38 12.44 4.63
N LYS A 115 -7.67 12.06 4.79
CA LYS A 115 -8.04 10.84 5.49
C LYS A 115 -7.43 9.60 4.82
N LEU A 116 -7.54 9.49 3.50
CA LEU A 116 -6.93 8.41 2.73
C LEU A 116 -5.42 8.31 2.99
N SER A 117 -4.72 9.44 3.01
CA SER A 117 -3.28 9.50 3.27
C SER A 117 -2.91 9.06 4.69
N GLN A 118 -3.81 9.30 5.66
CA GLN A 118 -3.61 8.83 7.04
C GLN A 118 -3.90 7.33 7.17
N ASP A 119 -5.02 6.86 6.62
CA ASP A 119 -5.48 5.49 6.77
C ASP A 119 -4.60 4.51 5.98
N SER A 120 -4.07 4.93 4.84
CA SER A 120 -3.12 4.16 4.05
C SER A 120 -1.69 4.13 4.62
N ASN A 121 -1.48 4.72 5.78
CA ASN A 121 -0.14 4.88 6.39
C ASN A 121 0.87 5.63 5.51
N TYR A 122 0.41 6.32 4.46
CA TYR A 122 1.28 7.19 3.65
C TYR A 122 1.88 8.30 4.52
N ILE A 123 1.03 8.92 5.36
CA ILE A 123 1.47 9.76 6.46
C ILE A 123 1.63 8.85 7.68
N ARG A 124 2.82 8.36 7.94
CA ARG A 124 3.12 7.44 9.04
C ARG A 124 2.89 8.12 10.40
N ARG A 125 1.66 8.08 10.88
CA ARG A 125 1.21 8.81 12.09
C ARG A 125 2.06 8.51 13.32
N TYR A 126 2.48 7.27 13.52
CA TYR A 126 3.34 6.89 14.62
C TYR A 126 4.77 7.46 14.51
N ARG A 127 5.25 7.76 13.29
CA ARG A 127 6.52 8.47 13.06
C ARG A 127 6.34 9.99 13.19
N VAL A 128 5.24 10.53 12.66
CA VAL A 128 4.92 11.96 12.80
C VAL A 128 4.88 12.37 14.25
N LYS A 129 4.40 11.50 15.17
CA LYS A 129 4.45 11.73 16.60
C LYS A 129 5.87 11.84 17.15
N LYS A 130 6.87 11.33 16.47
CA LYS A 130 8.30 11.39 16.81
C LYS A 130 9.00 12.56 16.13
N ASP A 131 8.36 13.26 15.19
CA ASP A 131 8.92 14.43 14.52
C ASP A 131 9.27 15.51 15.56
N GLN A 132 10.47 16.01 15.46
CA GLN A 132 10.92 17.11 16.31
C GLN A 132 10.58 18.43 15.62
N LYS A 133 9.87 19.30 16.34
CA LYS A 133 9.47 20.62 15.85
C LYS A 133 9.83 21.67 16.88
N TRP A 134 10.44 22.75 16.41
CA TRP A 134 10.69 23.92 17.24
C TRP A 134 10.69 25.18 16.38
N LYS A 135 10.57 26.33 17.06
CA LYS A 135 10.54 27.63 16.41
C LYS A 135 11.81 28.39 16.73
N VAL A 136 12.28 29.16 15.78
CA VAL A 136 13.46 30.02 15.91
C VAL A 136 13.12 31.41 15.41
N ASP A 137 13.39 32.43 16.22
CA ASP A 137 13.24 33.81 15.79
C ASP A 137 14.36 34.19 14.82
N SER A 138 13.98 34.88 13.75
CA SER A 138 14.90 35.42 12.78
C SER A 138 14.59 36.88 12.47
N PRO A 139 15.51 37.64 11.85
CA PRO A 139 15.25 39.01 11.41
C PRO A 139 14.06 39.13 10.43
N TYR A 140 13.62 38.03 9.83
CA TYR A 140 12.53 37.96 8.86
C TYR A 140 11.23 37.41 9.46
N GLY A 141 11.20 37.16 10.77
CA GLY A 141 10.08 36.54 11.49
C GLY A 141 10.43 35.17 12.07
N GLU A 142 9.41 34.53 12.65
CA GLU A 142 9.53 33.20 13.26
C GLU A 142 9.65 32.12 12.15
N ILE A 143 10.60 31.21 12.31
CA ILE A 143 10.85 30.08 11.40
C ILE A 143 10.53 28.78 12.14
N ASP A 144 9.65 27.96 11.54
CA ASP A 144 9.41 26.59 12.00
C ASP A 144 10.50 25.65 11.46
N ILE A 145 11.19 24.97 12.37
CA ILE A 145 12.17 23.95 12.04
C ILE A 145 11.59 22.57 12.39
N THR A 146 11.70 21.62 11.48
CA THR A 146 11.20 20.27 11.68
C THR A 146 12.24 19.25 11.25
N ILE A 147 12.50 18.25 12.10
CA ILE A 147 13.16 17.00 11.69
C ILE A 147 12.05 16.00 11.37
N ASN A 148 11.89 15.72 10.10
CA ASN A 148 10.83 14.82 9.61
C ASN A 148 11.33 13.37 9.65
N LEU A 149 10.87 12.61 10.66
CA LEU A 149 11.15 11.19 10.84
C LEU A 149 10.09 10.30 10.16
N SER A 150 8.99 10.89 9.70
CA SER A 150 7.88 10.17 9.04
C SER A 150 8.19 9.79 7.59
N LYS A 151 9.18 10.42 6.98
CA LYS A 151 9.54 10.15 5.59
C LYS A 151 10.17 8.76 5.45
N PRO A 152 9.68 7.92 4.51
CA PRO A 152 10.27 6.62 4.25
C PRO A 152 11.73 6.72 3.83
N GLU A 153 12.55 5.80 4.31
CA GLU A 153 13.92 5.65 3.83
C GLU A 153 13.91 5.22 2.35
N LYS A 154 14.91 5.68 1.62
CA LYS A 154 15.10 5.26 0.22
C LYS A 154 16.09 4.09 0.18
N ASP A 155 15.75 3.05 -0.58
CA ASP A 155 16.69 1.95 -0.81
C ASP A 155 17.95 2.45 -1.51
N PRO A 156 19.13 2.35 -0.88
CA PRO A 156 20.39 2.77 -1.48
C PRO A 156 20.73 2.03 -2.78
N LYS A 157 20.35 0.74 -2.87
CA LYS A 157 20.56 -0.09 -4.08
C LYS A 157 19.68 0.41 -5.21
N ALA A 158 18.40 0.74 -4.93
CA ALA A 158 17.49 1.32 -5.91
C ALA A 158 17.95 2.71 -6.40
N ILE A 159 18.49 3.56 -5.50
CA ILE A 159 19.06 4.86 -5.86
C ILE A 159 20.28 4.69 -6.79
N ALA A 160 21.16 3.75 -6.46
CA ALA A 160 22.33 3.46 -7.28
C ALA A 160 21.95 2.88 -8.65
N ALA A 161 20.99 1.96 -8.69
CA ALA A 161 20.45 1.39 -9.92
C ALA A 161 19.77 2.45 -10.80
N ALA A 162 18.97 3.34 -10.21
CA ALA A 162 18.27 4.41 -10.92
C ALA A 162 19.23 5.42 -11.59
N LYS A 163 20.41 5.67 -11.00
CA LYS A 163 21.44 6.53 -11.60
C LYS A 163 22.02 5.96 -12.89
N ASN A 164 22.03 4.64 -13.02
CA ASN A 164 22.62 3.92 -14.15
C ASN A 164 21.58 3.36 -15.13
N ALA A 165 20.30 3.41 -14.77
CA ALA A 165 19.22 2.93 -15.61
C ALA A 165 18.93 3.91 -16.76
N LYS A 166 18.75 3.37 -17.97
CA LYS A 166 18.15 4.15 -19.05
C LYS A 166 16.74 4.55 -18.62
N ALA A 167 16.36 5.80 -18.85
CA ALA A 167 15.02 6.27 -18.56
C ALA A 167 13.99 5.35 -19.21
N SER A 168 13.19 4.67 -18.40
CA SER A 168 12.04 3.91 -18.87
C SER A 168 10.88 4.85 -19.04
N SER A 169 10.21 4.80 -20.19
CA SER A 169 9.01 5.61 -20.41
C SER A 169 7.76 4.99 -19.76
N TYR A 170 7.91 3.84 -19.11
CA TYR A 170 6.78 3.06 -18.64
C TYR A 170 7.07 2.36 -17.29
N PRO A 171 6.11 2.31 -16.38
CA PRO A 171 4.93 3.18 -16.32
C PRO A 171 5.34 4.61 -15.94
N LYS A 172 4.68 5.60 -16.52
CA LYS A 172 5.02 7.02 -16.28
C LYS A 172 4.62 7.48 -14.89
N CYS A 173 3.48 7.05 -14.41
CA CYS A 173 2.96 7.39 -13.10
C CYS A 173 2.14 6.21 -12.55
N LEU A 174 2.52 5.70 -11.37
CA LEU A 174 1.82 4.56 -10.75
C LEU A 174 0.47 4.94 -10.15
N LEU A 175 0.20 6.23 -9.97
CA LEU A 175 -1.02 6.76 -9.38
C LEU A 175 -2.04 7.23 -10.42
N CYS A 176 -1.63 7.27 -11.70
CA CYS A 176 -2.54 7.69 -12.77
C CYS A 176 -3.38 6.49 -13.24
N PRO A 177 -4.71 6.63 -13.36
CA PRO A 177 -5.60 5.53 -13.77
C PRO A 177 -5.21 4.91 -15.10
N GLU A 178 -4.78 5.71 -16.06
CA GLU A 178 -4.33 5.27 -17.38
C GLU A 178 -3.06 4.39 -17.35
N ASN A 179 -2.37 4.33 -16.22
CA ASN A 179 -1.18 3.51 -16.01
C ASN A 179 -1.47 2.30 -15.09
N GLU A 180 -2.73 2.07 -14.75
CA GLU A 180 -3.10 0.85 -14.03
C GLU A 180 -2.79 -0.36 -14.91
N GLY A 181 -2.00 -1.27 -14.38
CA GLY A 181 -1.55 -2.43 -15.10
C GLY A 181 -2.31 -3.69 -14.71
N TYR A 182 -1.99 -4.75 -15.41
CA TYR A 182 -2.54 -6.06 -15.16
C TYR A 182 -2.06 -6.63 -13.81
N ALA A 183 -2.98 -7.02 -12.94
CA ALA A 183 -2.73 -7.59 -11.62
C ALA A 183 -2.64 -9.12 -11.67
N GLY A 184 -1.89 -9.65 -12.62
CA GLY A 184 -1.71 -11.07 -12.80
C GLY A 184 -0.50 -11.63 -12.08
N ARG A 185 -0.06 -12.81 -12.52
CA ARG A 185 1.12 -13.49 -12.00
C ARG A 185 2.35 -12.59 -12.09
N VAL A 186 3.21 -12.68 -11.09
CA VAL A 186 4.44 -11.86 -10.98
C VAL A 186 5.30 -11.87 -12.23
N ASN A 187 5.41 -13.00 -12.90
CA ASN A 187 6.20 -13.20 -14.11
C ASN A 187 5.39 -13.10 -15.40
N HIS A 188 4.13 -12.66 -15.36
CA HIS A 188 3.33 -12.50 -16.56
C HIS A 188 3.88 -11.37 -17.44
N PRO A 189 4.01 -11.56 -18.77
CA PRO A 189 4.59 -10.54 -19.66
C PRO A 189 3.84 -9.22 -19.69
N ALA A 190 2.52 -9.24 -19.46
CA ALA A 190 1.69 -8.04 -19.42
C ALA A 190 1.76 -7.30 -18.06
N ARG A 191 2.43 -7.86 -17.07
CA ARG A 191 2.62 -7.17 -15.80
C ARG A 191 3.49 -5.95 -16.00
N GLN A 192 2.96 -4.81 -15.65
CA GLN A 192 3.57 -3.51 -15.93
C GLN A 192 4.01 -2.78 -14.68
N ASN A 193 3.60 -3.26 -13.50
CA ASN A 193 3.77 -2.56 -12.25
C ASN A 193 4.03 -3.54 -11.11
N GLU A 194 5.08 -3.31 -10.34
CA GLU A 194 5.44 -4.14 -9.19
C GLU A 194 4.44 -4.07 -8.04
N ARG A 195 3.58 -3.06 -8.00
CA ARG A 195 2.45 -2.99 -7.06
C ARG A 195 1.42 -4.08 -7.29
N LEU A 196 1.25 -4.47 -8.56
CA LEU A 196 0.27 -5.45 -8.95
C LEU A 196 0.86 -6.82 -8.69
N VAL A 197 0.30 -7.54 -7.75
CA VAL A 197 0.74 -8.85 -7.35
C VAL A 197 -0.20 -9.92 -7.88
N HIS A 198 0.30 -11.12 -7.96
CA HIS A 198 -0.50 -12.26 -8.33
C HIS A 198 -1.58 -12.53 -7.28
N ILE A 199 -2.76 -12.89 -7.73
CA ILE A 199 -3.83 -13.38 -6.85
C ILE A 199 -3.68 -14.89 -6.75
N SER A 200 -3.39 -15.37 -5.54
CA SER A 200 -3.41 -16.80 -5.21
C SER A 200 -4.83 -17.24 -4.80
N ASN A 201 -5.05 -18.50 -4.53
CA ASN A 201 -6.29 -19.05 -3.99
C ASN A 201 -7.56 -18.86 -4.84
N TYR A 202 -7.46 -18.37 -6.06
CA TYR A 202 -8.55 -18.35 -7.00
C TYR A 202 -8.49 -19.58 -7.92
N ASP A 203 -9.66 -19.99 -8.43
CA ASP A 203 -9.72 -20.90 -9.52
C ASP A 203 -8.93 -20.36 -10.73
N GLN A 204 -7.98 -21.14 -11.22
CA GLN A 204 -7.05 -20.72 -12.24
C GLN A 204 -7.75 -20.28 -13.54
N GLN A 205 -8.81 -20.98 -13.94
CA GLN A 205 -9.57 -20.63 -15.16
C GLN A 205 -10.37 -19.33 -14.96
N GLY A 206 -10.93 -19.15 -13.77
CA GLY A 206 -11.62 -17.91 -13.43
C GLY A 206 -10.68 -16.71 -13.38
N ILE A 207 -9.47 -16.89 -12.87
CA ILE A 207 -8.42 -15.86 -12.88
C ILE A 207 -8.04 -15.50 -14.31
N GLU A 208 -7.74 -16.49 -15.15
CA GLU A 208 -7.30 -16.27 -16.52
C GLU A 208 -8.36 -15.51 -17.31
N LYS A 209 -9.62 -15.93 -17.21
CA LYS A 209 -10.74 -15.25 -17.87
C LYS A 209 -10.92 -13.82 -17.35
N TYR A 210 -10.89 -13.62 -16.05
CA TYR A 210 -11.03 -12.30 -15.45
C TYR A 210 -9.93 -11.35 -15.94
N TYR A 211 -8.69 -11.82 -16.02
CA TYR A 211 -7.59 -11.01 -16.48
C TYR A 211 -7.58 -10.81 -18.00
N GLU A 212 -8.06 -11.75 -18.76
CA GLU A 212 -8.29 -11.56 -20.20
C GLU A 212 -9.31 -10.44 -20.41
N ASP A 213 -10.43 -10.48 -19.69
CA ASP A 213 -11.47 -9.45 -19.77
C ASP A 213 -10.91 -8.08 -19.37
N LEU A 214 -10.15 -7.97 -18.28
CA LEU A 214 -9.48 -6.74 -17.89
C LEU A 214 -8.48 -6.27 -18.93
N LEU A 215 -7.61 -7.18 -19.38
CA LEU A 215 -6.54 -6.86 -20.32
C LEU A 215 -7.08 -6.32 -21.64
N TYR A 216 -8.20 -6.86 -22.12
CA TYR A 216 -8.78 -6.50 -23.42
C TYR A 216 -9.85 -5.41 -23.36
N ASN A 217 -10.44 -5.16 -22.19
CA ASN A 217 -11.53 -4.20 -22.06
C ASN A 217 -11.13 -2.91 -21.32
N GLU A 218 -10.02 -2.92 -20.58
CA GLU A 218 -9.56 -1.76 -19.80
C GLU A 218 -8.23 -1.16 -20.30
N TYR A 219 -7.65 -1.72 -21.36
CA TYR A 219 -6.39 -1.26 -21.98
C TYR A 219 -6.51 -0.97 -23.44
#